data_2eee863f18830c71719a76641fc6fde0
#
_entry.id   2eee863f18830c71719a76641fc6fde0
#
_cell.length_a   1.000
_cell.length_b   1.000
_cell.length_c   1.000
_cell.angle_alpha   90.00
_cell.angle_beta   90.00
_cell.angle_gamma   90.00
#
_symmetry.space_group_name_H-M   'P 1'
#
loop_
_entity.id
_entity.type
_entity.pdbx_description
1 polymer ?
#
loop_
_entity_poly.entity_id
_entity_poly.type
_entity_poly.pdbx_seq_one_letter_code
_entity_poly.pdbx_strand_id
1 'polypeptide(L)'
;MDRKTQEAKYAGFTGFSAGANPTTVQACQKSGLALIGMVDIGNVEEVETKLDRFRDTGCVHVNVQLCDHDTPIPEAVEVARVAIQYGESLGLKPAIEWHRDTATETPEKGLALIDEYKSRYAEPLRVNFDYSHPAIVKHLRPEDFWSRLSEYRVDLFQSSELVHFRTFTGSHCQTPVTNGSGDLDLDFIAWRDCFLRPVLETWLAGPQPGQSLWAVVELGPKGSGYALDCFPNVWQDAVVARKEIQAVWNELVGE
;
A
#
# COMPACT_ATOMS: atom_id res chain seq x y z
N MET A 1 19.63 8.24 -6.47
CA MET A 1 18.42 7.52 -6.88
C MET A 1 18.74 6.39 -7.87
N ASP A 2 19.50 6.63 -8.94
CA ASP A 2 19.82 5.64 -9.98
C ASP A 2 20.29 4.27 -9.41
N ARG A 3 21.17 4.27 -8.39
CA ARG A 3 21.61 3.01 -7.77
C ARG A 3 20.45 2.24 -7.13
N LYS A 4 19.53 2.91 -6.42
CA LYS A 4 18.39 2.25 -5.75
C LYS A 4 17.44 1.61 -6.76
N THR A 5 17.13 2.31 -7.85
CA THR A 5 16.25 1.77 -8.89
C THR A 5 16.90 0.62 -9.67
N GLN A 6 18.21 0.70 -9.93
CA GLN A 6 18.93 -0.41 -10.52
C GLN A 6 18.96 -1.65 -9.62
N GLU A 7 19.26 -1.49 -8.33
CA GLU A 7 19.23 -2.59 -7.38
C GLU A 7 17.83 -3.20 -7.27
N ALA A 8 16.76 -2.39 -7.27
CA ALA A 8 15.38 -2.88 -7.31
C ALA A 8 15.10 -3.69 -8.58
N LYS A 9 15.55 -3.21 -9.74
CA LYS A 9 15.41 -3.93 -11.01
C LYS A 9 16.14 -5.28 -10.98
N TYR A 10 17.39 -5.29 -10.53
CA TYR A 10 18.19 -6.53 -10.41
C TYR A 10 17.58 -7.52 -9.41
N ALA A 11 16.96 -7.03 -8.36
CA ALA A 11 16.23 -7.85 -7.40
C ALA A 11 14.88 -8.37 -7.93
N GLY A 12 14.49 -7.99 -9.16
CA GLY A 12 13.28 -8.46 -9.84
C GLY A 12 12.01 -7.69 -9.52
N PHE A 13 12.11 -6.49 -8.93
CA PHE A 13 10.96 -5.61 -8.83
C PHE A 13 10.58 -5.04 -10.20
N THR A 14 9.28 -4.79 -10.41
CA THR A 14 8.73 -4.22 -11.65
C THR A 14 8.34 -2.77 -11.50
N GLY A 15 8.22 -2.27 -10.26
CA GLY A 15 7.89 -0.90 -9.93
C GLY A 15 8.73 -0.36 -8.76
N PHE A 16 8.61 0.94 -8.55
CA PHE A 16 9.26 1.66 -7.47
C PHE A 16 8.28 2.70 -6.91
N SER A 17 8.00 2.64 -5.61
CA SER A 17 7.09 3.56 -4.95
C SER A 17 7.85 4.75 -4.37
N ALA A 18 7.48 5.97 -4.77
CA ALA A 18 8.13 7.19 -4.32
C ALA A 18 7.37 8.46 -4.73
N GLY A 19 7.73 9.59 -4.10
CA GLY A 19 7.32 10.92 -4.58
C GLY A 19 7.90 11.24 -5.96
N ALA A 20 7.14 11.95 -6.79
CA ALA A 20 7.54 12.36 -8.13
C ALA A 20 8.45 13.61 -8.10
N ASN A 21 9.73 13.38 -7.92
CA ASN A 21 10.73 14.41 -8.22
C ASN A 21 11.52 14.04 -9.49
N PRO A 22 12.11 15.01 -10.20
CA PRO A 22 12.77 14.75 -11.48
C PRO A 22 13.84 13.65 -11.44
N THR A 23 14.59 13.57 -10.34
CA THR A 23 15.64 12.54 -10.14
C THR A 23 15.03 11.15 -10.04
N THR A 24 13.93 11.00 -9.31
CA THR A 24 13.23 9.71 -9.15
C THR A 24 12.59 9.27 -10.47
N VAL A 25 11.88 10.18 -11.13
CA VAL A 25 11.24 9.90 -12.43
C VAL A 25 12.28 9.42 -13.45
N GLN A 26 13.37 10.16 -13.61
CA GLN A 26 14.44 9.80 -14.53
C GLN A 26 15.09 8.44 -14.18
N ALA A 27 15.30 8.18 -12.89
CA ALA A 27 15.88 6.92 -12.43
C ALA A 27 14.97 5.72 -12.72
N CYS A 28 13.66 5.83 -12.50
CA CYS A 28 12.68 4.81 -12.86
C CYS A 28 12.65 4.56 -14.36
N GLN A 29 12.60 5.61 -15.18
CA GLN A 29 12.62 5.51 -16.64
C GLN A 29 13.88 4.78 -17.14
N LYS A 30 15.06 5.17 -16.65
CA LYS A 30 16.34 4.52 -17.01
C LYS A 30 16.39 3.05 -16.64
N SER A 31 15.80 2.69 -15.51
CA SER A 31 15.80 1.30 -14.99
C SER A 31 14.65 0.46 -15.57
N GLY A 32 13.72 1.06 -16.32
CA GLY A 32 12.52 0.39 -16.83
C GLY A 32 11.61 -0.11 -15.68
N LEU A 33 11.52 0.66 -14.59
CA LEU A 33 10.59 0.42 -13.49
C LEU A 33 9.38 1.35 -13.62
N ALA A 34 8.18 0.82 -13.36
CA ALA A 34 7.00 1.65 -13.20
C ALA A 34 7.15 2.55 -11.96
N LEU A 35 6.73 3.80 -12.04
CA LEU A 35 6.64 4.68 -10.88
C LEU A 35 5.25 4.55 -10.26
N ILE A 36 5.19 4.18 -8.98
CA ILE A 36 3.98 4.28 -8.15
C ILE A 36 4.14 5.53 -7.29
N GLY A 37 3.25 6.48 -7.47
CA GLY A 37 3.32 7.75 -6.76
C GLY A 37 2.99 7.61 -5.27
N MET A 38 3.59 8.46 -4.45
CA MET A 38 3.22 8.63 -3.03
C MET A 38 3.10 10.11 -2.73
N VAL A 39 2.00 10.51 -2.08
CA VAL A 39 1.72 11.91 -1.75
C VAL A 39 0.81 12.04 -0.52
N ASP A 40 1.10 13.03 0.31
CA ASP A 40 0.21 13.45 1.40
C ASP A 40 -0.63 14.62 0.88
N ILE A 41 -1.95 14.59 1.09
CA ILE A 41 -2.88 15.66 0.70
C ILE A 41 -3.71 16.01 1.93
N GLY A 42 -3.47 17.20 2.50
CA GLY A 42 -4.11 17.66 3.73
C GLY A 42 -5.44 18.37 3.50
N ASN A 43 -5.63 19.01 2.35
CA ASN A 43 -6.82 19.82 2.03
C ASN A 43 -7.01 19.94 0.51
N VAL A 44 -8.15 20.52 0.11
CA VAL A 44 -8.52 20.65 -1.31
C VAL A 44 -7.55 21.54 -2.08
N GLU A 45 -7.03 22.59 -1.47
CA GLU A 45 -6.14 23.58 -2.07
C GLU A 45 -4.78 22.99 -2.49
N GLU A 46 -4.39 21.91 -1.85
CA GLU A 46 -3.12 21.21 -2.13
C GLU A 46 -3.20 20.23 -3.31
N VAL A 47 -4.41 19.79 -3.66
CA VAL A 47 -4.62 18.67 -4.61
C VAL A 47 -3.92 18.93 -5.94
N GLU A 48 -4.22 20.04 -6.60
CA GLU A 48 -3.67 20.35 -7.92
C GLU A 48 -2.15 20.42 -7.87
N THR A 49 -1.60 21.22 -6.95
CA THR A 49 -0.14 21.41 -6.83
C THR A 49 0.60 20.12 -6.55
N LYS A 50 0.00 19.21 -5.74
CA LYS A 50 0.64 17.95 -5.36
C LYS A 50 0.51 16.88 -6.45
N LEU A 51 -0.63 16.76 -7.11
CA LEU A 51 -0.84 15.78 -8.17
C LEU A 51 -0.20 16.17 -9.51
N ASP A 52 -0.05 17.47 -9.80
CA ASP A 52 0.69 17.94 -10.98
C ASP A 52 2.14 17.45 -11.04
N ARG A 53 2.73 17.12 -9.89
CA ARG A 53 4.08 16.55 -9.83
C ARG A 53 4.19 15.19 -10.54
N PHE A 54 3.05 14.50 -10.70
CA PHE A 54 2.99 13.20 -11.37
C PHE A 54 2.57 13.31 -12.85
N ARG A 55 2.19 14.51 -13.29
CA ARG A 55 1.84 14.77 -14.70
C ARG A 55 3.02 14.38 -15.62
N ASP A 56 2.74 13.65 -16.68
CA ASP A 56 3.71 13.26 -17.71
C ASP A 56 4.94 12.45 -17.20
N THR A 57 4.84 11.88 -15.98
CA THR A 57 5.94 11.09 -15.41
C THR A 57 5.90 9.60 -15.78
N GLY A 58 4.80 9.15 -16.40
CA GLY A 58 4.52 7.73 -16.61
C GLY A 58 3.99 7.01 -15.36
N CYS A 59 3.75 7.76 -14.27
CA CYS A 59 3.07 7.25 -13.10
C CYS A 59 1.60 6.97 -13.43
N VAL A 60 1.08 5.82 -13.00
CA VAL A 60 -0.33 5.48 -13.19
C VAL A 60 -1.08 5.50 -11.86
N HIS A 61 -0.54 4.82 -10.86
CA HIS A 61 -1.13 4.76 -9.53
C HIS A 61 -0.47 5.78 -8.60
N VAL A 62 -1.28 6.46 -7.80
CA VAL A 62 -0.81 7.39 -6.77
C VAL A 62 -1.43 7.00 -5.43
N ASN A 63 -0.58 6.58 -4.50
CA ASN A 63 -0.96 6.38 -3.12
C ASN A 63 -1.14 7.73 -2.43
N VAL A 64 -2.30 7.97 -1.84
CA VAL A 64 -2.65 9.23 -1.18
C VAL A 64 -2.87 9.00 0.31
N GLN A 65 -1.99 9.56 1.14
CA GLN A 65 -2.23 9.74 2.56
C GLN A 65 -3.11 10.97 2.74
N LEU A 66 -4.35 10.75 3.21
CA LEU A 66 -5.42 11.73 3.13
C LEU A 66 -5.63 12.43 4.46
N CYS A 67 -5.48 13.75 4.48
CA CYS A 67 -5.80 14.59 5.63
C CYS A 67 -5.06 14.21 6.91
N ASP A 68 -5.58 14.66 8.04
CA ASP A 68 -5.07 14.36 9.38
C ASP A 68 -6.07 13.44 10.12
N HIS A 69 -5.61 12.79 11.20
CA HIS A 69 -6.44 11.89 12.01
C HIS A 69 -7.65 12.58 12.65
N ASP A 70 -7.60 13.88 12.91
CA ASP A 70 -8.69 14.67 13.50
C ASP A 70 -9.57 15.39 12.47
N THR A 71 -9.27 15.23 11.15
CA THR A 71 -10.10 15.80 10.10
C THR A 71 -11.51 15.18 10.09
N PRO A 72 -12.58 15.99 10.12
CA PRO A 72 -13.94 15.47 10.04
C PRO A 72 -14.19 14.68 8.75
N ILE A 73 -14.87 13.53 8.86
CA ILE A 73 -15.17 12.67 7.70
C ILE A 73 -15.80 13.42 6.52
N PRO A 74 -16.80 14.31 6.73
CA PRO A 74 -17.37 15.10 5.63
C PRO A 74 -16.36 15.95 4.85
N GLU A 75 -15.36 16.49 5.51
CA GLU A 75 -14.27 17.27 4.91
C GLU A 75 -13.28 16.35 4.17
N ALA A 76 -12.85 15.27 4.81
CA ALA A 76 -11.96 14.29 4.19
C ALA A 76 -12.57 13.68 2.91
N VAL A 77 -13.90 13.47 2.87
CA VAL A 77 -14.62 13.01 1.68
C VAL A 77 -14.52 14.01 0.52
N GLU A 78 -14.61 15.31 0.79
CA GLU A 78 -14.44 16.35 -0.25
C GLU A 78 -13.01 16.36 -0.78
N VAL A 79 -12.01 16.27 0.10
CA VAL A 79 -10.59 16.21 -0.32
C VAL A 79 -10.36 14.95 -1.17
N ALA A 80 -10.87 13.79 -0.75
CA ALA A 80 -10.78 12.55 -1.51
C ALA A 80 -11.42 12.67 -2.89
N ARG A 81 -12.61 13.30 -2.97
CA ARG A 81 -13.32 13.53 -4.23
C ARG A 81 -12.51 14.35 -5.20
N VAL A 82 -12.02 15.50 -4.75
CA VAL A 82 -11.21 16.40 -5.59
C VAL A 82 -9.92 15.72 -6.02
N ALA A 83 -9.24 14.98 -5.12
CA ALA A 83 -8.02 14.26 -5.43
C ALA A 83 -8.22 13.17 -6.51
N ILE A 84 -9.31 12.40 -6.39
CA ILE A 84 -9.64 11.35 -7.38
C ILE A 84 -9.98 11.98 -8.73
N GLN A 85 -10.87 12.94 -8.78
CA GLN A 85 -11.30 13.58 -10.04
C GLN A 85 -10.15 14.30 -10.75
N TYR A 86 -9.37 15.08 -9.99
CA TYR A 86 -8.23 15.78 -10.57
C TYR A 86 -7.16 14.82 -11.07
N GLY A 87 -6.82 13.80 -10.28
CA GLY A 87 -5.88 12.76 -10.71
C GLY A 87 -6.33 12.04 -11.98
N GLU A 88 -7.60 11.67 -12.08
CA GLU A 88 -8.16 11.06 -13.29
C GLU A 88 -8.06 11.98 -14.51
N SER A 89 -8.27 13.29 -14.34
CA SER A 89 -8.08 14.27 -15.42
C SER A 89 -6.65 14.32 -15.94
N LEU A 90 -5.67 13.88 -15.13
CA LEU A 90 -4.26 13.75 -15.48
C LEU A 90 -3.90 12.35 -16.01
N GLY A 91 -4.86 11.43 -16.10
CA GLY A 91 -4.62 10.02 -16.44
C GLY A 91 -4.00 9.20 -15.30
N LEU A 92 -4.10 9.68 -14.07
CA LEU A 92 -3.63 9.00 -12.87
C LEU A 92 -4.76 8.21 -12.21
N LYS A 93 -4.41 7.25 -11.37
CA LYS A 93 -5.34 6.49 -10.51
C LYS A 93 -5.01 6.73 -9.05
N PRO A 94 -5.46 7.83 -8.42
CA PRO A 94 -5.29 8.02 -6.98
C PRO A 94 -6.06 6.96 -6.21
N ALA A 95 -5.45 6.44 -5.14
CA ALA A 95 -6.06 5.52 -4.19
C ALA A 95 -5.75 6.00 -2.76
N ILE A 96 -6.80 6.10 -1.94
CA ILE A 96 -6.67 6.57 -0.56
C ILE A 96 -6.08 5.46 0.29
N GLU A 97 -4.96 5.73 0.92
CA GLU A 97 -4.28 4.75 1.76
C GLU A 97 -4.99 4.58 3.10
N TRP A 98 -5.09 3.35 3.55
CA TRP A 98 -5.42 3.06 4.93
C TRP A 98 -4.18 3.21 5.78
N HIS A 99 -4.02 4.38 6.41
CA HIS A 99 -2.77 4.75 7.08
C HIS A 99 -3.05 5.42 8.45
N ARG A 100 -2.14 5.18 9.41
CA ARG A 100 -2.15 5.88 10.70
C ARG A 100 -1.95 7.37 10.49
N ASP A 101 -2.43 8.18 11.44
CA ASP A 101 -2.27 9.64 11.42
C ASP A 101 -2.88 10.31 10.17
N THR A 102 -3.95 9.72 9.65
CA THR A 102 -4.74 10.22 8.51
C THR A 102 -6.22 10.07 8.79
N ALA A 103 -7.08 10.53 7.89
CA ALA A 103 -8.53 10.35 7.99
C ALA A 103 -8.97 8.86 7.99
N THR A 104 -8.06 7.92 7.70
CA THR A 104 -8.30 6.47 7.69
C THR A 104 -7.56 5.73 8.80
N GLU A 105 -7.06 6.41 9.84
CA GLU A 105 -6.15 5.83 10.85
C GLU A 105 -6.71 4.62 11.60
N THR A 106 -8.03 4.55 11.79
CA THR A 106 -8.70 3.39 12.38
C THR A 106 -9.65 2.74 11.39
N PRO A 107 -9.94 1.44 11.55
CA PRO A 107 -10.93 0.77 10.72
C PRO A 107 -12.28 1.49 10.67
N GLU A 108 -12.74 2.01 11.80
CA GLU A 108 -14.02 2.71 11.92
C GLU A 108 -14.03 4.01 11.11
N LYS A 109 -12.94 4.79 11.14
CA LYS A 109 -12.80 6.00 10.33
C LYS A 109 -12.70 5.69 8.85
N GLY A 110 -11.89 4.70 8.48
CA GLY A 110 -11.78 4.26 7.09
C GLY A 110 -13.12 3.82 6.51
N LEU A 111 -13.90 3.03 7.26
CA LEU A 111 -15.25 2.61 6.86
C LEU A 111 -16.21 3.81 6.74
N ALA A 112 -16.19 4.72 7.71
CA ALA A 112 -17.03 5.92 7.68
C ALA A 112 -16.71 6.79 6.45
N LEU A 113 -15.44 6.96 6.10
CA LEU A 113 -15.01 7.68 4.90
C LEU A 113 -15.53 7.01 3.62
N ILE A 114 -15.39 5.69 3.51
CA ILE A 114 -15.81 4.89 2.36
C ILE A 114 -17.34 4.98 2.17
N ASP A 115 -18.09 4.80 3.24
CA ASP A 115 -19.55 4.78 3.20
C ASP A 115 -20.12 6.17 2.90
N GLU A 116 -19.55 7.22 3.50
CA GLU A 116 -19.95 8.61 3.22
C GLU A 116 -19.62 9.00 1.77
N TYR A 117 -18.43 8.62 1.26
CA TYR A 117 -18.05 8.86 -0.13
C TYR A 117 -19.04 8.20 -1.10
N LYS A 118 -19.35 6.91 -0.88
CA LYS A 118 -20.32 6.17 -1.69
C LYS A 118 -21.72 6.76 -1.60
N SER A 119 -22.15 7.21 -0.42
CA SER A 119 -23.46 7.83 -0.21
C SER A 119 -23.60 9.13 -1.00
N ARG A 120 -22.54 9.97 -1.04
CA ARG A 120 -22.58 11.27 -1.73
C ARG A 120 -22.44 11.17 -3.23
N TYR A 121 -21.59 10.27 -3.72
CA TYR A 121 -21.20 10.26 -5.14
C TYR A 121 -21.70 9.04 -5.92
N ALA A 122 -22.35 8.09 -5.25
CA ALA A 122 -22.87 6.86 -5.85
C ALA A 122 -21.81 5.98 -6.56
N GLU A 123 -20.54 6.15 -6.19
CA GLU A 123 -19.41 5.40 -6.70
C GLU A 123 -18.50 4.91 -5.56
N PRO A 124 -17.75 3.81 -5.71
CA PRO A 124 -16.85 3.32 -4.68
C PRO A 124 -15.64 4.23 -4.54
N LEU A 125 -15.17 4.45 -3.31
CA LEU A 125 -13.88 5.06 -3.05
C LEU A 125 -12.77 4.11 -3.48
N ARG A 126 -11.79 4.61 -4.21
CA ARG A 126 -10.60 3.83 -4.58
C ARG A 126 -9.63 3.83 -3.38
N VAL A 127 -9.31 2.64 -2.88
CA VAL A 127 -8.52 2.45 -1.65
C VAL A 127 -7.25 1.66 -1.92
N ASN A 128 -6.14 2.08 -1.32
CA ASN A 128 -4.93 1.30 -1.14
C ASN A 128 -4.92 0.72 0.28
N PHE A 129 -4.89 -0.61 0.39
CA PHE A 129 -4.93 -1.27 1.69
C PHE A 129 -3.51 -1.51 2.24
N ASP A 130 -3.14 -0.78 3.30
CA ASP A 130 -2.06 -1.17 4.20
C ASP A 130 -2.65 -1.74 5.49
N TYR A 131 -2.77 -3.05 5.54
CA TYR A 131 -3.38 -3.75 6.68
C TYR A 131 -2.51 -3.73 7.94
N SER A 132 -1.25 -3.29 7.87
CA SER A 132 -0.38 -3.18 9.04
C SER A 132 -0.91 -2.17 10.07
N HIS A 133 -1.60 -1.12 9.60
CA HIS A 133 -2.17 -0.10 10.47
C HIS A 133 -3.41 -0.60 11.23
N PRO A 134 -4.46 -1.15 10.59
CA PRO A 134 -5.60 -1.69 11.31
C PRO A 134 -5.26 -2.92 12.18
N ALA A 135 -4.25 -3.71 11.82
CA ALA A 135 -3.83 -4.86 12.62
C ALA A 135 -3.37 -4.46 14.02
N ILE A 136 -2.61 -3.36 14.15
CA ILE A 136 -2.18 -2.85 15.47
C ILE A 136 -3.37 -2.35 16.27
N VAL A 137 -4.27 -1.59 15.66
CA VAL A 137 -5.47 -1.06 16.32
C VAL A 137 -6.33 -2.19 16.89
N LYS A 138 -6.43 -3.30 16.18
CA LYS A 138 -7.19 -4.49 16.59
C LYS A 138 -6.40 -5.46 17.47
N HIS A 139 -5.08 -5.29 17.61
CA HIS A 139 -4.21 -6.16 18.38
C HIS A 139 -4.36 -7.64 18.00
N LEU A 140 -4.27 -7.95 16.71
CA LEU A 140 -4.58 -9.26 16.16
C LEU A 140 -3.44 -10.25 16.31
N ARG A 141 -3.77 -11.52 16.62
CA ARG A 141 -2.82 -12.64 16.49
C ARG A 141 -2.71 -13.07 15.02
N PRO A 142 -1.61 -13.75 14.62
CA PRO A 142 -1.44 -14.23 13.25
C PRO A 142 -2.61 -15.07 12.74
N GLU A 143 -3.11 -15.97 13.55
CA GLU A 143 -4.23 -16.84 13.19
C GLU A 143 -5.58 -16.10 13.00
N ASP A 144 -5.70 -14.92 13.58
CA ASP A 144 -6.91 -14.09 13.49
C ASP A 144 -6.80 -13.00 12.40
N PHE A 145 -5.62 -12.79 11.77
CA PHE A 145 -5.38 -11.66 10.90
C PHE A 145 -6.44 -11.52 9.81
N TRP A 146 -6.58 -12.52 8.96
CA TRP A 146 -7.46 -12.37 7.82
C TRP A 146 -8.94 -12.40 8.20
N SER A 147 -9.35 -13.27 9.10
CA SER A 147 -10.76 -13.35 9.54
C SER A 147 -11.27 -12.03 10.12
N ARG A 148 -10.41 -11.30 10.83
CA ARG A 148 -10.76 -10.02 11.47
C ARG A 148 -10.56 -8.83 10.51
N LEU A 149 -9.56 -8.86 9.65
CA LEU A 149 -9.27 -7.79 8.70
C LEU A 149 -10.21 -7.83 7.49
N SER A 150 -10.70 -8.99 7.09
CA SER A 150 -11.69 -9.15 6.02
C SER A 150 -13.08 -8.60 6.37
N GLU A 151 -13.38 -8.36 7.64
CA GLU A 151 -14.59 -7.63 8.04
C GLU A 151 -14.64 -6.21 7.43
N TYR A 152 -13.50 -5.69 6.97
CA TYR A 152 -13.38 -4.36 6.40
C TYR A 152 -13.42 -4.36 4.87
N ARG A 153 -14.62 -4.52 4.32
CA ARG A 153 -14.93 -4.27 2.93
C ARG A 153 -14.09 -5.09 1.94
N VAL A 154 -14.23 -6.40 2.01
CA VAL A 154 -13.66 -7.36 1.05
C VAL A 154 -14.01 -6.99 -0.40
N ASP A 155 -15.23 -6.48 -0.65
CA ASP A 155 -15.68 -6.03 -1.96
C ASP A 155 -14.78 -4.94 -2.56
N LEU A 156 -14.31 -4.00 -1.74
CA LEU A 156 -13.39 -2.95 -2.19
C LEU A 156 -11.99 -3.49 -2.41
N PHE A 157 -11.52 -4.40 -1.54
CA PHE A 157 -10.23 -5.04 -1.72
C PHE A 157 -10.17 -5.85 -3.01
N GLN A 158 -11.22 -6.61 -3.33
CA GLN A 158 -11.31 -7.38 -4.56
C GLN A 158 -11.32 -6.51 -5.83
N SER A 159 -11.69 -5.24 -5.73
CA SER A 159 -11.63 -4.25 -6.81
C SER A 159 -10.39 -3.34 -6.74
N SER A 160 -9.53 -3.49 -5.74
CA SER A 160 -8.31 -2.70 -5.59
C SER A 160 -7.25 -3.10 -6.61
N GLU A 161 -6.54 -2.11 -7.15
CA GLU A 161 -5.39 -2.30 -8.04
C GLU A 161 -4.04 -2.06 -7.34
N LEU A 162 -4.06 -1.61 -6.07
CA LEU A 162 -2.87 -1.27 -5.29
C LEU A 162 -3.02 -1.77 -3.86
N VAL A 163 -1.98 -2.42 -3.34
CA VAL A 163 -1.90 -2.86 -1.95
C VAL A 163 -0.49 -2.69 -1.42
N HIS A 164 -0.37 -2.23 -0.19
CA HIS A 164 0.89 -2.21 0.53
C HIS A 164 1.03 -3.49 1.37
N PHE A 165 2.04 -4.26 1.08
CA PHE A 165 2.43 -5.42 1.86
C PHE A 165 3.58 -5.07 2.79
N ARG A 166 3.23 -4.68 4.00
CA ARG A 166 4.12 -4.49 5.13
C ARG A 166 3.95 -5.67 6.09
N THR A 167 5.05 -6.30 6.49
CA THR A 167 5.02 -7.38 7.48
C THR A 167 4.70 -6.81 8.85
N PHE A 168 3.75 -7.39 9.56
CA PHE A 168 3.25 -6.85 10.83
C PHE A 168 2.85 -7.96 11.80
N THR A 169 2.73 -7.58 13.08
CA THR A 169 2.00 -8.32 14.11
C THR A 169 0.94 -7.39 14.72
N GLY A 170 0.13 -7.90 15.64
CA GLY A 170 -0.81 -7.04 16.38
C GLY A 170 -0.16 -6.03 17.34
N SER A 171 1.15 -6.08 17.50
CA SER A 171 1.91 -5.17 18.36
C SER A 171 2.88 -4.26 17.61
N HIS A 172 3.20 -4.58 16.35
CA HIS A 172 4.19 -3.85 15.55
C HIS A 172 3.72 -3.76 14.11
N CYS A 173 3.71 -2.54 13.55
CA CYS A 173 3.33 -2.31 12.16
C CYS A 173 4.42 -2.73 11.16
N GLN A 174 5.62 -2.99 11.63
CA GLN A 174 6.66 -3.61 10.81
C GLN A 174 7.45 -4.60 11.65
N THR A 175 7.58 -5.82 11.13
CA THR A 175 8.44 -6.87 11.71
C THR A 175 9.47 -7.31 10.68
N PRO A 176 10.60 -7.92 11.10
CA PRO A 176 11.57 -8.51 10.20
C PRO A 176 10.96 -9.60 9.30
N VAL A 177 11.55 -9.79 8.13
CA VAL A 177 11.24 -10.92 7.23
C VAL A 177 12.18 -12.09 7.50
N THR A 178 13.42 -11.79 7.87
CA THR A 178 14.43 -12.79 8.22
C THR A 178 14.87 -12.63 9.67
N ASN A 179 15.37 -13.71 10.26
CA ASN A 179 15.85 -13.73 11.65
C ASN A 179 17.31 -13.24 11.81
N GLY A 180 17.90 -12.66 10.77
CA GLY A 180 19.30 -12.18 10.78
C GLY A 180 20.35 -13.25 10.47
N SER A 181 20.02 -14.55 10.54
CA SER A 181 20.88 -15.65 10.07
C SER A 181 20.56 -16.11 8.65
N GLY A 182 19.58 -15.52 8.03
CA GLY A 182 19.16 -15.80 6.65
C GLY A 182 17.93 -16.69 6.53
N ASP A 183 17.44 -17.25 7.63
CA ASP A 183 16.17 -17.97 7.67
C ASP A 183 15.01 -16.99 7.80
N LEU A 184 13.81 -17.43 7.42
CA LEU A 184 12.60 -16.65 7.63
C LEU A 184 12.30 -16.48 9.13
N ASP A 185 11.89 -15.30 9.50
CA ASP A 185 11.41 -15.00 10.84
C ASP A 185 10.07 -15.69 11.11
N LEU A 186 9.82 -16.12 12.35
CA LEU A 186 8.58 -16.84 12.71
C LEU A 186 7.34 -15.94 12.58
N ASP A 187 7.44 -14.65 12.91
CA ASP A 187 6.34 -13.71 12.73
C ASP A 187 6.04 -13.49 11.24
N PHE A 188 7.08 -13.48 10.40
CA PHE A 188 6.91 -13.41 8.95
C PHE A 188 6.22 -14.67 8.40
N ILE A 189 6.61 -15.85 8.84
CA ILE A 189 5.97 -17.12 8.42
C ILE A 189 4.48 -17.09 8.79
N ALA A 190 4.15 -16.67 10.02
CA ALA A 190 2.77 -16.54 10.47
C ALA A 190 2.00 -15.48 9.64
N TRP A 191 2.60 -14.33 9.36
CA TRP A 191 2.03 -13.30 8.51
C TRP A 191 1.79 -13.81 7.08
N ARG A 192 2.76 -14.51 6.49
CA ARG A 192 2.63 -15.08 5.14
C ARG A 192 1.47 -16.07 5.05
N ASP A 193 1.39 -17.00 6.01
CA ASP A 193 0.47 -18.13 5.92
C ASP A 193 -0.95 -17.77 6.39
N CYS A 194 -1.06 -16.90 7.41
CA CYS A 194 -2.36 -16.54 7.99
C CYS A 194 -2.95 -15.22 7.45
N PHE A 195 -2.15 -14.39 6.77
CA PHE A 195 -2.61 -13.13 6.21
C PHE A 195 -2.36 -13.03 4.70
N LEU A 196 -1.11 -13.06 4.23
CA LEU A 196 -0.78 -12.84 2.81
C LEU A 196 -1.51 -13.81 1.89
N ARG A 197 -1.44 -15.10 2.17
CA ARG A 197 -2.10 -16.14 1.35
C ARG A 197 -3.61 -15.93 1.29
N PRO A 198 -4.37 -15.83 2.39
CA PRO A 198 -5.79 -15.55 2.34
C PRO A 198 -6.16 -14.24 1.65
N VAL A 199 -5.34 -13.20 1.77
CA VAL A 199 -5.54 -11.93 1.05
C VAL A 199 -5.46 -12.13 -0.46
N LEU A 200 -4.41 -12.79 -0.96
CA LEU A 200 -4.25 -13.05 -2.38
C LEU A 200 -5.33 -13.99 -2.92
N GLU A 201 -5.70 -15.05 -2.20
CA GLU A 201 -6.83 -15.91 -2.53
C GLU A 201 -8.13 -15.13 -2.67
N THR A 202 -8.40 -14.21 -1.72
CA THR A 202 -9.58 -13.35 -1.74
C THR A 202 -9.60 -12.42 -2.95
N TRP A 203 -8.45 -11.81 -3.27
CA TRP A 203 -8.36 -10.95 -4.45
C TRP A 203 -8.59 -11.73 -5.75
N LEU A 204 -7.96 -12.92 -5.87
CA LEU A 204 -8.13 -13.80 -7.02
C LEU A 204 -9.57 -14.32 -7.18
N ALA A 205 -10.31 -14.47 -6.10
CA ALA A 205 -11.73 -14.86 -6.12
C ALA A 205 -12.67 -13.70 -6.55
N GLY A 206 -12.16 -12.48 -6.62
CA GLY A 206 -12.94 -11.30 -6.99
C GLY A 206 -13.09 -11.12 -8.51
N PRO A 207 -13.90 -10.15 -8.93
CA PRO A 207 -14.14 -9.85 -10.33
C PRO A 207 -13.04 -8.96 -10.92
N GLN A 208 -11.81 -9.51 -11.15
CA GLN A 208 -10.67 -8.75 -11.68
C GLN A 208 -10.29 -8.96 -13.16
N PRO A 209 -11.19 -9.22 -14.12
CA PRO A 209 -10.80 -9.46 -15.50
C PRO A 209 -10.00 -8.28 -16.08
N GLY A 210 -8.77 -8.52 -16.47
CA GLY A 210 -7.87 -7.50 -17.04
C GLY A 210 -7.26 -6.52 -16.04
N GLN A 211 -7.45 -6.74 -14.74
CA GLN A 211 -6.81 -5.95 -13.69
C GLN A 211 -5.44 -6.52 -13.33
N SER A 212 -4.57 -5.64 -12.84
CA SER A 212 -3.29 -6.00 -12.23
C SER A 212 -3.28 -5.52 -10.79
N LEU A 213 -2.82 -6.35 -9.85
CA LEU A 213 -2.58 -5.93 -8.50
C LEU A 213 -1.12 -5.45 -8.36
N TRP A 214 -0.95 -4.18 -8.06
CA TRP A 214 0.35 -3.64 -7.69
C TRP A 214 0.61 -3.92 -6.22
N ALA A 215 1.46 -4.91 -5.97
CA ALA A 215 1.88 -5.32 -4.64
C ALA A 215 3.15 -4.54 -4.26
N VAL A 216 3.03 -3.54 -3.41
CA VAL A 216 4.16 -2.76 -2.92
C VAL A 216 4.71 -3.39 -1.66
N VAL A 217 5.96 -3.88 -1.71
CA VAL A 217 6.70 -4.29 -0.50
C VAL A 217 7.15 -3.03 0.22
N GLU A 218 6.44 -2.68 1.27
CA GLU A 218 6.70 -1.45 2.00
C GLU A 218 7.41 -1.73 3.33
N LEU A 219 8.72 -1.68 3.33
CA LEU A 219 9.54 -1.82 4.53
C LEU A 219 10.37 -0.55 4.74
N GLY A 220 10.06 0.17 5.81
CA GLY A 220 10.75 1.40 6.20
C GLY A 220 12.08 1.12 6.89
N PRO A 221 13.17 1.85 6.54
CA PRO A 221 14.44 1.75 7.24
C PRO A 221 14.36 2.42 8.62
N LYS A 222 15.41 2.25 9.45
CA LYS A 222 15.51 2.87 10.77
C LYS A 222 15.24 4.38 10.73
N GLY A 223 15.77 5.09 9.73
CA GLY A 223 15.57 6.54 9.60
C GLY A 223 14.14 6.99 9.38
N SER A 224 13.23 6.09 8.96
CA SER A 224 11.80 6.35 8.85
C SER A 224 11.01 6.04 10.13
N GLY A 225 11.66 5.51 11.16
CA GLY A 225 11.04 5.12 12.43
C GLY A 225 10.33 3.75 12.41
N TYR A 226 10.39 3.02 11.30
CA TYR A 226 9.75 1.69 11.21
C TYR A 226 10.67 0.55 11.64
N ALA A 227 11.94 0.56 11.22
CA ALA A 227 12.89 -0.46 11.64
C ALA A 227 13.58 -0.09 12.96
N LEU A 228 13.85 -1.09 13.80
CA LEU A 228 14.64 -0.99 15.02
C LEU A 228 16.10 -1.38 14.77
N ASP A 229 16.99 -1.08 15.71
CA ASP A 229 18.42 -1.42 15.63
C ASP A 229 18.70 -2.92 15.58
N CYS A 230 17.80 -3.72 16.16
CA CYS A 230 17.90 -5.16 16.18
C CYS A 230 17.39 -5.84 14.90
N PHE A 231 16.76 -5.08 13.99
CA PHE A 231 16.26 -5.66 12.74
C PHE A 231 17.40 -5.98 11.78
N PRO A 232 17.27 -7.04 10.97
CA PRO A 232 18.15 -7.32 9.83
C PRO A 232 18.17 -6.17 8.82
N ASN A 233 18.95 -6.32 7.75
CA ASN A 233 19.00 -5.33 6.69
C ASN A 233 17.66 -5.26 5.95
N VAL A 234 16.96 -4.14 6.09
CA VAL A 234 15.62 -3.92 5.53
C VAL A 234 15.55 -4.11 4.01
N TRP A 235 16.62 -3.77 3.29
CA TRP A 235 16.66 -4.01 1.84
C TRP A 235 16.71 -5.50 1.51
N GLN A 236 17.52 -6.28 2.23
CA GLN A 236 17.56 -7.74 2.06
C GLN A 236 16.22 -8.36 2.42
N ASP A 237 15.59 -7.92 3.50
CA ASP A 237 14.26 -8.33 3.90
C ASP A 237 13.21 -8.01 2.82
N ALA A 238 13.26 -6.82 2.22
CA ALA A 238 12.35 -6.47 1.11
C ALA A 238 12.52 -7.39 -0.11
N VAL A 239 13.75 -7.78 -0.43
CA VAL A 239 14.01 -8.72 -1.53
C VAL A 239 13.47 -10.11 -1.20
N VAL A 240 13.62 -10.58 0.04
CA VAL A 240 13.06 -11.87 0.48
C VAL A 240 11.53 -11.80 0.48
N ALA A 241 10.92 -10.75 1.05
CA ALA A 241 9.47 -10.56 1.05
C ALA A 241 8.89 -10.60 -0.38
N ARG A 242 9.53 -9.91 -1.34
CA ARG A 242 9.10 -9.96 -2.75
C ARG A 242 9.09 -11.39 -3.30
N LYS A 243 10.13 -12.17 -2.99
CA LYS A 243 10.22 -13.57 -3.47
C LYS A 243 9.12 -14.43 -2.86
N GLU A 244 8.88 -14.30 -1.56
CA GLU A 244 7.83 -15.02 -0.85
C GLU A 244 6.42 -14.64 -1.36
N ILE A 245 6.16 -13.35 -1.58
CA ILE A 245 4.89 -12.88 -2.16
C ILE A 245 4.69 -13.49 -3.55
N GLN A 246 5.74 -13.46 -4.40
CA GLN A 246 5.68 -14.04 -5.74
C GLN A 246 5.50 -15.57 -5.69
N ALA A 247 6.14 -16.27 -4.75
CA ALA A 247 5.98 -17.71 -4.59
C ALA A 247 4.54 -18.07 -4.21
N VAL A 248 3.96 -17.38 -3.23
CA VAL A 248 2.55 -17.56 -2.85
C VAL A 248 1.62 -17.28 -4.03
N TRP A 249 1.87 -16.19 -4.77
CA TRP A 249 1.09 -15.86 -5.97
C TRP A 249 1.14 -16.97 -7.02
N ASN A 250 2.35 -17.45 -7.36
CA ASN A 250 2.54 -18.50 -8.37
C ASN A 250 1.85 -19.80 -7.97
N GLU A 251 1.94 -20.21 -6.70
CA GLU A 251 1.21 -21.37 -6.19
C GLU A 251 -0.31 -21.23 -6.39
N LEU A 252 -0.86 -20.02 -6.13
CA LEU A 252 -2.30 -19.78 -6.23
C LEU A 252 -2.81 -19.74 -7.68
N VAL A 253 -1.99 -19.28 -8.62
CA VAL A 253 -2.36 -19.22 -10.05
C VAL A 253 -1.93 -20.47 -10.84
N GLY A 254 -1.17 -21.38 -10.22
CA GLY A 254 -0.73 -22.62 -10.83
C GLY A 254 0.47 -22.49 -11.78
N GLU A 255 1.37 -21.54 -11.51
CA GLU A 255 2.62 -21.27 -12.25
C GLU A 255 3.87 -21.83 -11.54
#